data_47a1c8a7d013879c9ea56bead3abbdee
#
_entry.id   47a1c8a7d013879c9ea56bead3abbdee
#
_cell.length_a   1.000
_cell.length_b   1.000
_cell.length_c   1.000
_cell.angle_alpha   90.00
_cell.angle_beta   90.00
_cell.angle_gamma   90.00
#
_symmetry.space_group_name_H-M   'P 1'
#
loop_
_entity.id
_entity.type
_entity.pdbx_description
1 polymer ?
#
loop_
_entity_poly.entity_id
_entity_poly.type
_entity_poly.pdbx_seq_one_letter_code
_entity_poly.pdbx_strand_id
1 'polypeptide(L)'
;MTPAHSTALLLREQGFSTIPVKADKRPLIQWKPYQERRPTDEELTKWFSRDAGIALVAGEIQILDLDEKYAKGILSRFAARSEEAGLDYLLGELVRQRTQNGGYHLVWRCASPIGNEKLASRTANEEERAKGQREFSMIETRGAGGYFLISPSPGYVLEQ
;
A
#
# COMPACT_ATOMS: atom_id res chain seq x y z
N MET A 1 1.69 -19.41 -15.32
CA MET A 1 0.98 -18.51 -14.36
C MET A 1 2.04 -17.64 -13.70
N THR A 2 1.88 -16.31 -13.74
CA THR A 2 2.82 -15.39 -13.08
C THR A 2 2.60 -15.38 -11.56
N PRO A 3 3.60 -15.01 -10.73
CA PRO A 3 3.40 -14.85 -9.29
C PRO A 3 2.26 -13.88 -8.95
N ALA A 4 2.14 -12.77 -9.68
CA ALA A 4 1.05 -11.81 -9.50
C ALA A 4 -0.33 -12.43 -9.80
N HIS A 5 -0.44 -13.29 -10.81
CA HIS A 5 -1.67 -14.00 -11.11
C HIS A 5 -2.08 -14.96 -9.98
N SER A 6 -1.14 -15.75 -9.48
CA SER A 6 -1.41 -16.68 -8.35
C SER A 6 -1.87 -15.92 -7.11
N THR A 7 -1.19 -14.80 -6.79
CA THR A 7 -1.57 -13.94 -5.66
C THR A 7 -2.95 -13.32 -5.86
N ALA A 8 -3.27 -12.87 -7.07
CA ALA A 8 -4.56 -12.27 -7.39
C ALA A 8 -5.72 -13.25 -7.21
N LEU A 9 -5.57 -14.49 -7.66
CA LEU A 9 -6.58 -15.56 -7.47
C LEU A 9 -6.78 -15.87 -5.98
N LEU A 10 -5.69 -16.04 -5.23
CA LEU A 10 -5.75 -16.31 -3.79
C LEU A 10 -6.49 -15.18 -3.03
N LEU A 11 -6.15 -13.92 -3.31
CA LEU A 11 -6.79 -12.78 -2.66
C LEU A 11 -8.26 -12.63 -3.05
N ARG A 12 -8.61 -12.95 -4.31
CA ARG A 12 -10.01 -12.98 -4.74
C ARG A 12 -10.83 -14.00 -3.97
N GLU A 13 -10.29 -15.20 -3.74
CA GLU A 13 -10.95 -16.25 -2.92
C GLU A 13 -11.20 -15.75 -1.48
N GLN A 14 -10.29 -14.96 -0.95
CA GLN A 14 -10.42 -14.32 0.37
C GLN A 14 -11.33 -13.10 0.39
N GLY A 15 -11.90 -12.71 -0.74
CA GLY A 15 -12.86 -11.62 -0.83
C GLY A 15 -12.27 -10.27 -1.23
N PHE A 16 -11.01 -10.20 -1.63
CA PHE A 16 -10.35 -8.95 -2.00
C PHE A 16 -10.33 -8.72 -3.51
N SER A 17 -10.28 -7.45 -3.91
CA SER A 17 -10.10 -7.03 -5.29
C SER A 17 -8.65 -6.64 -5.54
N THR A 18 -8.06 -7.17 -6.59
CA THR A 18 -6.73 -6.80 -7.05
C THR A 18 -6.79 -6.26 -8.48
N ILE A 19 -5.86 -5.40 -8.82
CA ILE A 19 -5.75 -4.76 -10.12
C ILE A 19 -4.32 -4.79 -10.64
N PRO A 20 -4.12 -4.87 -11.96
CA PRO A 20 -2.80 -4.79 -12.56
C PRO A 20 -2.32 -3.34 -12.63
N VAL A 21 -1.04 -3.13 -12.32
CA VAL A 21 -0.41 -1.82 -12.35
C VAL A 21 0.87 -1.82 -13.17
N LYS A 22 1.21 -0.66 -13.70
CA LYS A 22 2.48 -0.40 -14.41
C LYS A 22 3.64 -0.24 -13.42
N ALA A 23 4.87 -0.20 -13.95
CA ALA A 23 6.07 0.10 -13.16
C ALA A 23 6.02 1.48 -12.48
N ASP A 24 5.30 2.44 -13.06
CA ASP A 24 5.05 3.76 -12.48
C ASP A 24 3.88 3.79 -11.48
N LYS A 25 3.40 2.62 -11.08
CA LYS A 25 2.32 2.40 -10.10
C LYS A 25 0.91 2.76 -10.60
N ARG A 26 0.75 3.23 -11.84
CA ARG A 26 -0.58 3.55 -12.40
C ARG A 26 -1.31 2.28 -12.82
N PRO A 27 -2.64 2.21 -12.61
CA PRO A 27 -3.44 1.07 -13.06
C PRO A 27 -3.37 0.89 -14.58
N LEU A 28 -3.39 -0.37 -15.02
CA LEU A 28 -3.48 -0.75 -16.44
C LEU A 28 -4.92 -0.76 -16.96
N ILE A 29 -5.89 -0.63 -16.06
CA ILE A 29 -7.32 -0.72 -16.33
C ILE A 29 -8.08 0.42 -15.67
N GLN A 30 -9.35 0.60 -16.03
CA GLN A 30 -10.29 1.41 -15.25
C GLN A 30 -10.64 0.64 -13.96
N TRP A 31 -9.99 0.98 -12.87
CA TRP A 31 -10.03 0.21 -11.63
C TRP A 31 -11.18 0.53 -10.68
N LYS A 32 -11.78 1.72 -10.80
CA LYS A 32 -12.83 2.18 -9.87
C LYS A 32 -14.00 1.21 -9.68
N PRO A 33 -14.50 0.51 -10.72
CA PRO A 33 -15.57 -0.47 -10.55
C PRO A 33 -15.22 -1.61 -9.58
N TYR A 34 -13.93 -1.90 -9.39
CA TYR A 34 -13.46 -2.98 -8.51
C TYR A 34 -13.44 -2.60 -7.02
N GLN A 35 -13.84 -1.41 -6.68
CA GLN A 35 -14.19 -1.02 -5.31
C GLN A 35 -15.53 -1.65 -4.86
N GLU A 36 -16.44 -1.90 -5.80
CA GLU A 36 -17.80 -2.41 -5.53
C GLU A 36 -17.95 -3.89 -5.90
N ARG A 37 -17.16 -4.37 -6.86
CA ARG A 37 -17.15 -5.76 -7.28
C ARG A 37 -15.75 -6.34 -7.34
N ARG A 38 -15.65 -7.66 -7.17
CA ARG A 38 -14.39 -8.38 -7.40
C ARG A 38 -14.18 -8.66 -8.88
N PRO A 39 -12.94 -8.73 -9.33
CA PRO A 39 -12.63 -9.21 -10.67
C PRO A 39 -13.02 -10.68 -10.83
N THR A 40 -13.36 -11.09 -12.04
CA THR A 40 -13.57 -12.50 -12.37
C THR A 40 -12.22 -13.22 -12.61
N ASP A 41 -12.23 -14.55 -12.64
CA ASP A 41 -11.03 -15.34 -12.94
C ASP A 41 -10.52 -15.07 -14.35
N GLU A 42 -11.43 -14.84 -15.31
CA GLU A 42 -11.10 -14.48 -16.69
C GLU A 42 -10.45 -13.11 -16.76
N GLU A 43 -10.95 -12.12 -16.01
CA GLU A 43 -10.34 -10.79 -15.92
C GLU A 43 -8.93 -10.90 -15.35
N LEU A 44 -8.72 -11.61 -14.25
CA LEU A 44 -7.42 -11.81 -13.62
C LEU A 44 -6.45 -12.55 -14.57
N THR A 45 -6.92 -13.60 -15.23
CA THR A 45 -6.12 -14.35 -16.22
C THR A 45 -5.66 -13.45 -17.36
N LYS A 46 -6.56 -12.61 -17.88
CA LYS A 46 -6.24 -11.66 -18.94
C LYS A 46 -5.24 -10.59 -18.48
N TRP A 47 -5.44 -10.01 -17.30
CA TRP A 47 -4.60 -8.92 -16.80
C TRP A 47 -3.19 -9.36 -16.43
N PHE A 48 -3.07 -10.52 -15.83
CA PHE A 48 -1.79 -11.07 -15.37
C PHE A 48 -1.20 -12.13 -16.31
N SER A 49 -1.67 -12.20 -17.56
CA SER A 49 -1.07 -13.05 -18.61
C SER A 49 0.37 -12.64 -18.96
N ARG A 50 0.75 -11.41 -18.64
CA ARG A 50 2.09 -10.84 -18.78
C ARG A 50 2.55 -10.29 -17.44
N ASP A 51 3.84 -9.99 -17.34
CA ASP A 51 4.38 -9.37 -16.15
C ASP A 51 3.76 -7.99 -15.92
N ALA A 52 3.06 -7.86 -14.82
CA ALA A 52 2.49 -6.61 -14.32
C ALA A 52 2.68 -6.58 -12.81
N GLY A 53 2.79 -5.38 -12.24
CA GLY A 53 2.66 -5.21 -10.81
C GLY A 53 1.22 -5.49 -10.38
N ILE A 54 1.04 -5.83 -9.13
CA ILE A 54 -0.26 -6.08 -8.52
C ILE A 54 -0.53 -5.08 -7.41
N ALA A 55 -1.72 -4.50 -7.40
CA ALA A 55 -2.20 -3.67 -6.31
C ALA A 55 -3.50 -4.22 -5.75
N LEU A 56 -3.70 -4.03 -4.45
CA LEU A 56 -4.93 -4.35 -3.75
C LEU A 56 -5.80 -3.09 -3.70
N VAL A 57 -7.07 -3.24 -4.06
CA VAL A 57 -8.05 -2.15 -3.93
C VAL A 57 -8.39 -2.00 -2.46
N ALA A 58 -8.13 -0.81 -1.92
CA ALA A 58 -8.36 -0.52 -0.52
C ALA A 58 -9.85 -0.36 -0.20
N GLY A 59 -10.20 -0.66 1.02
CA GLY A 59 -11.54 -0.64 1.58
C GLY A 59 -11.45 -1.22 2.98
N GLU A 60 -12.01 -2.39 3.21
CA GLU A 60 -11.82 -3.12 4.47
C GLU A 60 -10.35 -3.42 4.78
N ILE A 61 -9.51 -3.60 3.74
CA ILE A 61 -8.06 -3.65 3.89
C ILE A 61 -7.51 -2.24 3.71
N GLN A 62 -6.76 -1.82 4.70
CA GLN A 62 -6.14 -0.51 4.78
C GLN A 62 -4.66 -0.63 5.09
N ILE A 63 -3.91 0.41 4.79
CA ILE A 63 -2.51 0.50 5.15
C ILE A 63 -2.18 1.82 5.83
N LEU A 64 -1.15 1.76 6.65
CA LEU A 64 -0.33 2.89 7.01
C LEU A 64 0.92 2.85 6.12
N ASP A 65 1.08 3.87 5.31
CA ASP A 65 2.24 4.05 4.43
C ASP A 65 3.29 4.89 5.17
N LEU A 66 4.42 4.28 5.47
CA LEU A 66 5.57 4.89 6.14
C LEU A 66 6.65 5.17 5.09
N ASP A 67 6.84 6.42 4.71
CA ASP A 67 7.74 6.80 3.61
C ASP A 67 9.17 7.09 4.09
N GLU A 68 10.03 6.09 3.97
CA GLU A 68 11.45 6.16 4.32
C GLU A 68 12.22 7.20 3.49
N LYS A 69 11.78 7.48 2.26
CA LYS A 69 12.41 8.46 1.39
C LYS A 69 12.36 9.87 1.98
N TYR A 70 11.26 10.22 2.63
CA TYR A 70 11.05 11.54 3.22
C TYR A 70 11.36 11.59 4.71
N ALA A 71 11.48 10.44 5.35
CA ALA A 71 11.72 10.36 6.79
C ALA A 71 12.53 9.11 7.15
N LYS A 72 13.86 9.18 7.02
CA LYS A 72 14.76 8.05 7.34
C LYS A 72 14.54 7.53 8.76
N GLY A 73 14.50 6.20 8.89
CA GLY A 73 14.23 5.52 10.15
C GLY A 73 12.80 5.67 10.62
N ILE A 74 11.85 5.94 9.71
CA ILE A 74 10.45 6.22 10.07
C ILE A 74 9.80 5.05 10.81
N LEU A 75 10.06 3.80 10.39
CA LEU A 75 9.49 2.63 11.06
C LEU A 75 9.98 2.53 12.52
N SER A 76 11.27 2.69 12.78
CA SER A 76 11.84 2.64 14.14
C SER A 76 11.29 3.75 15.03
N ARG A 77 11.14 4.96 14.48
CA ARG A 77 10.55 6.11 15.20
C ARG A 77 9.07 5.89 15.47
N PHE A 78 8.35 5.32 14.51
CA PHE A 78 6.94 4.96 14.70
C PHE A 78 6.78 3.89 15.78
N ALA A 79 7.63 2.85 15.76
CA ALA A 79 7.63 1.79 16.76
C ALA A 79 7.92 2.36 18.17
N ALA A 80 8.92 3.22 18.32
CA ALA A 80 9.24 3.86 19.60
C ALA A 80 8.06 4.71 20.13
N ARG A 81 7.38 5.46 19.26
CA ARG A 81 6.18 6.21 19.64
C ARG A 81 5.02 5.32 20.02
N SER A 82 4.86 4.17 19.35
CA SER A 82 3.84 3.18 19.70
C SER A 82 4.11 2.57 21.09
N GLU A 83 5.37 2.29 21.40
CA GLU A 83 5.80 1.80 22.71
C GLU A 83 5.52 2.84 23.83
N GLU A 84 5.92 4.10 23.59
CA GLU A 84 5.61 5.21 24.52
C GLU A 84 4.11 5.36 24.80
N ALA A 85 3.28 5.04 23.81
CA ALA A 85 1.82 5.07 23.91
C ALA A 85 1.20 3.78 24.46
N GLY A 86 1.99 2.73 24.72
CA GLY A 86 1.50 1.41 25.12
C GLY A 86 0.75 0.65 24.04
N LEU A 87 1.06 0.90 22.77
CA LEU A 87 0.41 0.33 21.59
C LEU A 87 1.34 -0.58 20.76
N ASP A 88 2.53 -0.88 21.27
CA ASP A 88 3.56 -1.70 20.60
C ASP A 88 3.05 -3.11 20.27
N TYR A 89 2.18 -3.68 21.10
CA TYR A 89 1.58 -4.98 20.85
C TYR A 89 0.79 -5.04 19.54
N LEU A 90 0.21 -3.91 19.10
CA LEU A 90 -0.53 -3.84 17.83
C LEU A 90 0.40 -3.99 16.62
N LEU A 91 1.65 -3.54 16.72
CA LEU A 91 2.59 -3.64 15.60
C LEU A 91 2.94 -5.10 15.26
N GLY A 92 2.93 -5.98 16.25
CA GLY A 92 3.13 -7.41 16.08
C GLY A 92 1.98 -8.11 15.34
N GLU A 93 0.79 -7.54 15.38
CA GLU A 93 -0.42 -8.08 14.73
C GLU A 93 -0.59 -7.58 13.28
N LEU A 94 0.15 -6.55 12.87
CA LEU A 94 0.03 -5.97 11.53
C LEU A 94 0.86 -6.74 10.51
N VAL A 95 0.28 -7.01 9.35
CA VAL A 95 1.06 -7.50 8.22
C VAL A 95 1.97 -6.39 7.72
N ARG A 96 3.27 -6.69 7.61
CA ARG A 96 4.27 -5.73 7.19
C ARG A 96 4.89 -6.11 5.85
N GLN A 97 4.91 -5.15 4.94
CA GLN A 97 5.66 -5.29 3.71
C GLN A 97 6.59 -4.09 3.50
N ARG A 98 7.78 -4.35 2.97
CA ARG A 98 8.69 -3.32 2.52
C ARG A 98 8.32 -2.86 1.12
N THR A 99 8.37 -1.54 0.87
CA THR A 99 8.05 -0.94 -0.42
C THR A 99 9.29 -0.74 -1.28
N GLN A 100 9.09 -0.50 -2.57
CA GLN A 100 10.15 -0.31 -3.56
C GLN A 100 11.17 0.79 -3.17
N ASN A 101 10.74 1.82 -2.47
CA ASN A 101 11.60 2.93 -2.04
C ASN A 101 12.16 2.76 -0.62
N GLY A 102 12.09 1.55 -0.07
CA GLY A 102 12.60 1.23 1.27
C GLY A 102 11.69 1.62 2.42
N GLY A 103 10.51 2.21 2.14
CA GLY A 103 9.47 2.45 3.13
C GLY A 103 8.68 1.18 3.47
N TYR A 104 7.60 1.34 4.21
CA TYR A 104 6.81 0.21 4.71
C TYR A 104 5.32 0.46 4.56
N HIS A 105 4.58 -0.59 4.23
CA HIS A 105 3.16 -0.68 4.47
C HIS A 105 2.91 -1.54 5.71
N LEU A 106 2.18 -0.99 6.67
CA LEU A 106 1.59 -1.75 7.77
C LEU A 106 0.12 -1.95 7.41
N VAL A 107 -0.30 -3.21 7.28
CA VAL A 107 -1.59 -3.59 6.68
C VAL A 107 -2.49 -4.18 7.74
N TRP A 108 -3.75 -3.77 7.76
CA TRP A 108 -4.78 -4.35 8.64
C TRP A 108 -6.14 -4.41 7.97
N ARG A 109 -7.04 -5.17 8.59
CA ARG A 109 -8.44 -5.23 8.20
C ARG A 109 -9.28 -4.38 9.14
N CYS A 110 -10.20 -3.59 8.60
CA CYS A 110 -11.08 -2.70 9.35
C CYS A 110 -12.50 -2.75 8.81
N ALA A 111 -13.46 -3.04 9.68
CA ALA A 111 -14.88 -3.08 9.31
C ALA A 111 -15.46 -1.70 8.98
N SER A 112 -14.85 -0.63 9.49
CA SER A 112 -15.25 0.76 9.23
C SER A 112 -14.11 1.50 8.55
N PRO A 113 -13.92 1.30 7.23
CA PRO A 113 -12.80 1.86 6.51
C PRO A 113 -12.82 3.39 6.49
N ILE A 114 -11.66 3.98 6.72
CA ILE A 114 -11.41 5.41 6.53
C ILE A 114 -10.83 5.67 5.13
N GLY A 115 -10.83 6.93 4.71
CA GLY A 115 -10.21 7.34 3.46
C GLY A 115 -8.68 7.50 3.57
N ASN A 116 -8.12 8.19 2.57
CA ASN A 116 -6.71 8.55 2.57
C ASN A 116 -6.50 9.80 3.42
N GLU A 117 -5.67 9.69 4.44
CA GLU A 117 -5.36 10.80 5.36
C GLU A 117 -3.85 10.94 5.54
N LYS A 118 -3.38 12.19 5.57
CA LYS A 118 -1.99 12.49 5.96
C LYS A 118 -1.94 12.61 7.48
N LEU A 119 -1.20 11.71 8.12
CA LEU A 119 -1.08 11.66 9.58
C LEU A 119 0.17 12.39 10.08
N ALA A 120 1.24 12.40 9.30
CA ALA A 120 2.44 13.15 9.62
C ALA A 120 3.11 13.66 8.34
N SER A 121 3.58 14.88 8.38
CA SER A 121 4.29 15.51 7.29
C SER A 121 5.50 16.31 7.79
N ARG A 122 6.41 16.63 6.89
CA ARG A 122 7.50 17.56 7.14
C ARG A 122 7.50 18.69 6.12
N THR A 123 7.94 19.82 6.54
CA THR A 123 8.19 20.95 5.65
C THR A 123 9.37 20.64 4.72
N ALA A 124 9.28 21.09 3.48
CA ALA A 124 10.36 21.02 2.51
C ALA A 124 11.57 21.85 2.97
N ASN A 125 12.78 21.33 2.73
CA ASN A 125 14.01 22.09 2.94
C ASN A 125 14.20 23.18 1.84
N GLU A 126 15.28 23.96 1.89
CA GLU A 126 15.50 25.06 0.95
C GLU A 126 15.63 24.58 -0.50
N GLU A 127 16.33 23.49 -0.73
CA GLU A 127 16.52 22.90 -2.07
C GLU A 127 15.20 22.37 -2.66
N GLU A 128 14.39 21.73 -1.84
CA GLU A 128 13.08 21.22 -2.21
C GLU A 128 12.09 22.37 -2.48
N ARG A 129 12.15 23.44 -1.68
CA ARG A 129 11.37 24.67 -1.91
C ARG A 129 11.74 25.37 -3.22
N ALA A 130 13.03 25.38 -3.57
CA ALA A 130 13.49 25.91 -4.84
C ALA A 130 12.92 25.14 -6.05
N LYS A 131 12.55 23.87 -5.87
CA LYS A 131 11.84 23.01 -6.86
C LYS A 131 10.32 23.14 -6.79
N GLY A 132 9.79 24.08 -6.02
CA GLY A 132 8.35 24.35 -5.88
C GLY A 132 7.62 23.43 -4.88
N GLN A 133 8.34 22.61 -4.14
CA GLN A 133 7.75 21.70 -3.14
C GLN A 133 7.65 22.41 -1.79
N ARG A 134 6.58 22.16 -1.04
CA ARG A 134 6.33 22.80 0.25
C ARG A 134 6.32 21.83 1.42
N GLU A 135 5.75 20.65 1.21
CA GLU A 135 5.52 19.66 2.24
C GLU A 135 5.63 18.24 1.67
N PHE A 136 6.06 17.29 2.49
CA PHE A 136 6.09 15.87 2.16
C PHE A 136 5.36 15.08 3.22
N SER A 137 4.47 14.19 2.79
CA SER A 137 3.86 13.20 3.68
C SER A 137 4.91 12.16 4.09
N MET A 138 5.02 11.94 5.38
CA MET A 138 5.90 10.91 5.96
C MET A 138 5.10 9.66 6.35
N ILE A 139 3.89 9.87 6.82
CA ILE A 139 2.95 8.83 7.23
C ILE A 139 1.57 9.19 6.70
N GLU A 140 0.96 8.27 5.96
CA GLU A 140 -0.40 8.45 5.48
C GLU A 140 -1.18 7.13 5.49
N THR A 141 -2.50 7.21 5.60
CA THR A 141 -3.36 6.04 5.39
C THR A 141 -3.74 5.91 3.91
N ARG A 142 -3.87 4.67 3.46
CA ARG A 142 -4.57 4.31 2.23
C ARG A 142 -5.74 3.42 2.59
N GLY A 143 -6.93 3.92 2.35
CA GLY A 143 -8.18 3.28 2.70
C GLY A 143 -9.20 3.37 1.57
N ALA A 144 -10.47 3.48 1.94
CA ALA A 144 -11.57 3.55 0.97
C ALA A 144 -11.33 4.59 -0.12
N GLY A 145 -11.57 4.22 -1.37
CA GLY A 145 -11.33 5.08 -2.54
C GLY A 145 -9.91 5.06 -3.09
N GLY A 146 -9.03 4.20 -2.56
CA GLY A 146 -7.65 4.06 -3.00
C GLY A 146 -7.25 2.64 -3.39
N TYR A 147 -5.99 2.47 -3.70
CA TYR A 147 -5.32 1.18 -3.89
C TYR A 147 -3.86 1.32 -3.46
N PHE A 148 -3.22 0.21 -3.17
CA PHE A 148 -1.80 0.16 -2.83
C PHE A 148 -1.14 -1.08 -3.42
N LEU A 149 0.13 -0.95 -3.80
CA LEU A 149 0.88 -2.06 -4.37
C LEU A 149 1.24 -3.07 -3.28
N ILE A 150 1.23 -4.33 -3.68
CA ILE A 150 1.58 -5.46 -2.81
C ILE A 150 2.65 -6.35 -3.46
N SER A 151 3.31 -7.16 -2.63
CA SER A 151 4.12 -8.29 -3.11
C SER A 151 3.21 -9.23 -3.93
N PRO A 152 3.66 -9.77 -5.08
CA PRO A 152 5.02 -9.77 -5.61
C PRO A 152 5.33 -8.65 -6.63
N SER A 153 4.74 -7.47 -6.52
CA SER A 153 5.17 -6.33 -7.37
C SER A 153 6.68 -6.08 -7.20
N PRO A 154 7.39 -5.69 -8.27
CA PRO A 154 8.82 -5.42 -8.20
C PRO A 154 9.18 -4.44 -7.08
N GLY A 155 10.10 -4.84 -6.19
CA GLY A 155 10.54 -4.05 -5.06
C GLY A 155 9.64 -4.09 -3.81
N TYR A 156 8.53 -4.84 -3.86
CA TYR A 156 7.66 -5.06 -2.70
C TYR A 156 7.93 -6.44 -2.09
N VAL A 157 8.24 -6.48 -0.81
CA VAL A 157 8.62 -7.71 -0.10
C VAL A 157 7.78 -7.84 1.17
N LEU A 158 7.02 -8.93 1.26
CA LEU A 158 6.33 -9.29 2.49
C LEU A 158 7.35 -9.72 3.54
N GLU A 159 7.31 -9.11 4.73
CA GLU A 159 8.26 -9.39 5.81
C GLU A 159 7.59 -10.08 7.03
N GLN A 160 6.30 -9.83 7.24
CA GLN A 160 5.52 -10.38 8.37
C GLN A 160 4.07 -10.57 7.96
#